data_b7fbab725fdda455547f62a6f25fca52
#
_entry.id   b7fbab725fdda455547f62a6f25fca52
#
_cell.length_a   1.000
_cell.length_b   1.000
_cell.length_c   1.000
_cell.angle_alpha   90.00
_cell.angle_beta   90.00
_cell.angle_gamma   90.00
#
_symmetry.space_group_name_H-M   'P 1'
#
loop_
_entity.id
_entity.type
_entity.pdbx_description
1 polymer ?
#
loop_
_entity_poly.entity_id
_entity_poly.type
_entity_poly.pdbx_seq_one_letter_code
_entity_poly.pdbx_strand_id
1 'polypeptide(L)'
;MDSSGEEERQSWWKSAVFYELYVDKFAVDFPGLISRLDYLKKLGVGCLHILPHYPSPMIDDGYDVSDYLAVRKELGTIKDFRRFAAESHSRGIRVLIDFVLNHVSTVHPWFLEASSSKNNPKRNFFLWSETGEEYKGAANPFYELKPSNWIKNPRTGDYYFSTFYPQQADLNWDNPEVFGEMMKVVDFWMDLGVDGFRLDAASHLIKREGGDSRHLPETHAVIKKIRAHIEARSKEAVLLTEADGLPEIIKEYFGNGDEAHLSYNFPLVKYFFRAIADGSFKINEEFLKSVSGIPDNCQWVIFLGHHDELPLRDAELLEHFDPEKKFVFNNGLAMRLSNILRGDEEKIRNAFKMLFDTPGAPIIYYGAEIGMRNIELPEGEKDYRKALRGAFDWRAADLAARDPNSLFSWIAQLIRGASSVRTPE
;
A
#
# COMPACT_ATOMS: atom_id res chain seq x y z
N MET A 1 -0.97 19.60 -43.89
CA MET A 1 -0.30 18.53 -43.19
C MET A 1 -0.20 19.01 -41.78
N ASP A 2 -1.24 18.72 -41.02
CA ASP A 2 -1.46 19.20 -39.65
C ASP A 2 -0.90 18.16 -38.70
N SER A 3 0.24 18.46 -38.10
CA SER A 3 0.83 17.70 -36.98
C SER A 3 0.67 18.52 -35.70
N SER A 4 -0.57 18.96 -35.45
CA SER A 4 -0.91 19.72 -34.24
C SER A 4 -1.99 18.97 -33.48
N GLY A 5 -1.65 18.44 -32.30
CA GLY A 5 -2.65 18.15 -31.28
C GLY A 5 -2.70 16.74 -30.73
N GLU A 6 -1.57 16.07 -30.51
CA GLU A 6 -1.47 15.23 -29.32
C GLU A 6 -1.08 16.15 -28.16
N GLU A 7 -2.05 16.83 -27.57
CA GLU A 7 -1.90 17.36 -26.21
C GLU A 7 -1.42 16.17 -25.38
N GLU A 8 -0.22 16.25 -24.84
CA GLU A 8 0.27 15.32 -23.82
C GLU A 8 -0.77 15.29 -22.71
N ARG A 9 -1.64 14.27 -22.72
CA ARG A 9 -2.57 14.03 -21.63
C ARG A 9 -1.73 13.78 -20.41
N GLN A 10 -1.61 14.79 -19.58
CA GLN A 10 -0.87 14.71 -18.32
C GLN A 10 -1.34 13.45 -17.55
N SER A 11 -0.41 12.56 -17.25
CA SER A 11 -0.67 11.30 -16.55
C SER A 11 -1.43 11.58 -15.25
N TRP A 12 -2.69 11.16 -15.16
CA TRP A 12 -3.62 11.48 -14.07
C TRP A 12 -3.03 11.19 -12.68
N TRP A 13 -2.18 10.18 -12.56
CA TRP A 13 -1.57 9.74 -11.31
C TRP A 13 -0.53 10.72 -10.75
N LYS A 14 0.00 11.61 -11.57
CA LYS A 14 1.02 12.58 -11.14
C LYS A 14 0.43 13.68 -10.25
N SER A 15 -0.84 14.04 -10.49
CA SER A 15 -1.54 15.11 -9.78
C SER A 15 -2.65 14.62 -8.85
N ALA A 16 -3.04 13.34 -8.94
CA ALA A 16 -4.09 12.78 -8.10
C ALA A 16 -3.75 12.81 -6.62
N VAL A 17 -4.75 13.11 -5.80
CA VAL A 17 -4.71 12.84 -4.37
C VAL A 17 -5.32 11.46 -4.14
N PHE A 18 -4.53 10.56 -3.59
CA PHE A 18 -4.95 9.21 -3.25
C PHE A 18 -5.59 9.19 -1.86
N TYR A 19 -6.56 8.29 -1.68
CA TYR A 19 -7.17 8.06 -0.39
C TYR A 19 -7.21 6.56 -0.11
N GLU A 20 -6.48 6.14 0.91
CA GLU A 20 -6.30 4.75 1.29
C GLU A 20 -7.32 4.34 2.35
N LEU A 21 -8.01 3.22 2.11
CA LEU A 21 -9.03 2.73 3.05
C LEU A 21 -9.21 1.21 3.03
N TYR A 22 -9.59 0.67 4.20
CA TYR A 22 -10.27 -0.62 4.33
C TYR A 22 -11.78 -0.42 4.16
N VAL A 23 -12.42 -1.17 3.27
CA VAL A 23 -13.86 -1.04 2.99
C VAL A 23 -14.70 -1.30 4.22
N ASP A 24 -14.41 -2.37 4.99
CA ASP A 24 -15.12 -2.72 6.22
C ASP A 24 -14.95 -1.70 7.34
N LYS A 25 -13.79 -1.07 7.45
CA LYS A 25 -13.51 -0.05 8.47
C LYS A 25 -14.12 1.31 8.12
N PHE A 26 -14.10 1.64 6.81
CA PHE A 26 -14.59 2.93 6.33
C PHE A 26 -16.11 2.95 6.13
N ALA A 27 -16.69 1.92 5.49
CA ALA A 27 -18.08 1.97 5.03
C ALA A 27 -18.86 0.65 5.21
N VAL A 28 -18.34 -0.30 5.96
CA VAL A 28 -18.89 -1.63 6.22
C VAL A 28 -18.77 -2.57 5.01
N ASP A 29 -19.22 -2.13 3.81
CA ASP A 29 -19.25 -2.91 2.58
C ASP A 29 -19.17 -2.00 1.33
N PHE A 30 -19.13 -2.58 0.13
CA PHE A 30 -19.10 -1.81 -1.13
C PHE A 30 -20.38 -0.99 -1.37
N PRO A 31 -21.59 -1.48 -1.11
CA PRO A 31 -22.80 -0.63 -1.14
C PRO A 31 -22.70 0.58 -0.22
N GLY A 32 -22.20 0.39 0.99
CA GLY A 32 -21.92 1.48 1.92
C GLY A 32 -20.88 2.46 1.37
N LEU A 33 -19.77 1.96 0.79
CA LEU A 33 -18.74 2.81 0.18
C LEU A 33 -19.30 3.64 -0.98
N ILE A 34 -20.16 3.08 -1.82
CA ILE A 34 -20.85 3.82 -2.88
C ILE A 34 -21.62 5.00 -2.30
N SER A 35 -22.32 4.82 -1.19
CA SER A 35 -23.09 5.89 -0.54
C SER A 35 -22.23 7.04 0.01
N ARG A 36 -20.92 6.82 0.12
CA ARG A 36 -19.92 7.75 0.68
C ARG A 36 -19.00 8.38 -0.37
N LEU A 37 -19.13 8.03 -1.64
CA LEU A 37 -18.30 8.58 -2.71
C LEU A 37 -18.43 10.11 -2.86
N ASP A 38 -19.59 10.68 -2.59
CA ASP A 38 -19.77 12.14 -2.64
C ASP A 38 -19.01 12.87 -1.53
N TYR A 39 -18.83 12.24 -0.35
CA TYR A 39 -17.94 12.74 0.70
C TYR A 39 -16.48 12.80 0.22
N LEU A 40 -16.00 11.73 -0.41
CA LEU A 40 -14.64 11.63 -0.94
C LEU A 40 -14.41 12.61 -2.11
N LYS A 41 -15.39 12.75 -3.00
CA LYS A 41 -15.38 13.77 -4.05
C LYS A 41 -15.32 15.20 -3.49
N LYS A 42 -16.10 15.47 -2.41
CA LYS A 42 -16.08 16.77 -1.72
C LYS A 42 -14.73 17.07 -1.10
N LEU A 43 -14.05 16.05 -0.55
CA LEU A 43 -12.68 16.18 -0.03
C LEU A 43 -11.69 16.53 -1.14
N GLY A 44 -11.92 16.07 -2.37
CA GLY A 44 -11.05 16.29 -3.52
C GLY A 44 -10.21 15.07 -3.89
N VAL A 45 -10.64 13.88 -3.46
CA VAL A 45 -9.98 12.61 -3.78
C VAL A 45 -10.05 12.33 -5.28
N GLY A 46 -8.90 12.04 -5.90
CA GLY A 46 -8.77 11.67 -7.31
C GLY A 46 -8.64 10.16 -7.54
N CYS A 47 -8.15 9.42 -6.55
CA CYS A 47 -8.00 7.97 -6.63
C CYS A 47 -8.24 7.31 -5.27
N LEU A 48 -9.04 6.25 -5.23
CA LEU A 48 -9.19 5.40 -4.06
C LEU A 48 -8.18 4.26 -4.13
N HIS A 49 -7.40 4.10 -3.08
CA HIS A 49 -6.59 2.90 -2.85
C HIS A 49 -7.36 1.98 -1.89
N ILE A 50 -7.89 0.90 -2.44
CA ILE A 50 -8.66 -0.10 -1.70
C ILE A 50 -7.70 -1.15 -1.17
N LEU A 51 -7.56 -1.20 0.15
CA LEU A 51 -6.79 -2.22 0.86
C LEU A 51 -7.43 -3.61 0.67
N PRO A 52 -6.75 -4.73 1.01
CA PRO A 52 -7.18 -6.06 0.58
C PRO A 52 -8.65 -6.36 0.88
N HIS A 53 -9.40 -6.65 -0.16
CA HIS A 53 -10.85 -6.89 -0.12
C HIS A 53 -11.23 -8.33 -0.54
N TYR A 54 -10.21 -9.16 -0.76
CA TYR A 54 -10.33 -10.56 -1.13
C TYR A 54 -10.82 -11.43 0.04
N PRO A 55 -11.39 -12.63 -0.22
CA PRO A 55 -11.55 -13.65 0.80
C PRO A 55 -10.23 -13.94 1.53
N SER A 56 -10.28 -13.96 2.85
CA SER A 56 -9.12 -14.11 3.72
C SER A 56 -9.55 -14.67 5.07
N PRO A 57 -8.72 -15.46 5.76
CA PRO A 57 -8.87 -15.76 7.19
C PRO A 57 -8.72 -14.56 8.11
N MET A 58 -8.27 -13.40 7.59
CA MET A 58 -8.10 -12.13 8.34
C MET A 58 -7.05 -12.21 9.46
N ILE A 59 -6.02 -13.03 9.29
CA ILE A 59 -4.90 -13.11 10.23
C ILE A 59 -4.04 -11.85 10.14
N ASP A 60 -3.86 -11.36 8.90
CA ASP A 60 -3.15 -10.11 8.58
C ASP A 60 -4.09 -9.14 7.84
N ASP A 61 -5.26 -8.88 8.43
CA ASP A 61 -6.27 -7.92 7.95
C ASP A 61 -6.56 -7.95 6.44
N GLY A 62 -6.48 -9.14 5.82
CA GLY A 62 -6.79 -9.38 4.41
C GLY A 62 -5.57 -9.64 3.52
N TYR A 63 -4.35 -9.42 3.98
CA TYR A 63 -3.14 -9.74 3.23
C TYR A 63 -2.87 -11.25 3.11
N ASP A 64 -3.49 -12.08 3.94
CA ASP A 64 -3.52 -13.54 3.82
C ASP A 64 -4.63 -14.00 2.86
N VAL A 65 -4.47 -13.69 1.56
CA VAL A 65 -5.48 -13.92 0.50
C VAL A 65 -5.73 -15.41 0.28
N SER A 66 -7.00 -15.83 0.31
CA SER A 66 -7.42 -17.21 0.04
C SER A 66 -8.11 -17.42 -1.31
N ASP A 67 -8.55 -16.33 -1.97
CA ASP A 67 -9.11 -16.35 -3.33
C ASP A 67 -8.96 -14.97 -3.97
N TYR A 68 -8.21 -14.88 -5.06
CA TYR A 68 -8.00 -13.60 -5.77
C TYR A 68 -9.15 -13.19 -6.69
N LEU A 69 -10.06 -14.10 -7.03
CA LEU A 69 -11.10 -13.86 -8.03
C LEU A 69 -12.47 -13.60 -7.40
N ALA A 70 -12.49 -13.30 -6.10
CA ALA A 70 -13.70 -13.03 -5.36
C ALA A 70 -13.58 -11.81 -4.45
N VAL A 71 -14.71 -11.26 -4.05
CA VAL A 71 -14.83 -10.27 -2.98
C VAL A 71 -15.12 -11.01 -1.68
N ARG A 72 -14.49 -10.62 -0.58
CA ARG A 72 -14.83 -11.14 0.76
C ARG A 72 -16.32 -10.91 1.02
N LYS A 73 -17.03 -11.97 1.42
CA LYS A 73 -18.51 -11.99 1.50
C LYS A 73 -19.12 -10.90 2.36
N GLU A 74 -18.39 -10.45 3.40
CA GLU A 74 -18.81 -9.37 4.30
C GLU A 74 -18.79 -8.01 3.59
N LEU A 75 -18.03 -7.87 2.50
CA LEU A 75 -17.93 -6.63 1.71
C LEU A 75 -18.93 -6.58 0.55
N GLY A 76 -19.61 -7.67 0.27
CA GLY A 76 -20.57 -7.79 -0.83
C GLY A 76 -20.16 -8.78 -1.90
N THR A 77 -20.54 -8.51 -3.13
CA THR A 77 -20.34 -9.39 -4.29
C THR A 77 -19.47 -8.72 -5.38
N ILE A 78 -19.03 -9.51 -6.36
CA ILE A 78 -18.38 -9.00 -7.58
C ILE A 78 -19.26 -7.95 -8.31
N LYS A 79 -20.61 -8.08 -8.25
CA LYS A 79 -21.53 -7.10 -8.83
C LYS A 79 -21.48 -5.78 -8.07
N ASP A 80 -21.36 -5.85 -6.74
CA ASP A 80 -21.24 -4.65 -5.89
C ASP A 80 -19.91 -3.94 -6.15
N PHE A 81 -18.80 -4.69 -6.30
CA PHE A 81 -17.50 -4.13 -6.68
C PHE A 81 -17.57 -3.45 -8.06
N ARG A 82 -18.12 -4.13 -9.08
CA ARG A 82 -18.26 -3.54 -10.43
C ARG A 82 -19.09 -2.25 -10.38
N ARG A 83 -20.19 -2.25 -9.60
CA ARG A 83 -21.00 -1.04 -9.39
C ARG A 83 -20.19 0.05 -8.69
N PHE A 84 -19.40 -0.29 -7.66
CA PHE A 84 -18.54 0.63 -6.97
C PHE A 84 -17.53 1.28 -7.92
N ALA A 85 -16.84 0.53 -8.77
CA ALA A 85 -15.92 1.06 -9.75
C ALA A 85 -16.61 2.02 -10.72
N ALA A 86 -17.77 1.65 -11.28
CA ALA A 86 -18.55 2.50 -12.19
C ALA A 86 -19.02 3.80 -11.52
N GLU A 87 -19.49 3.74 -10.27
CA GLU A 87 -19.94 4.91 -9.49
C GLU A 87 -18.77 5.83 -9.10
N SER A 88 -17.57 5.26 -8.84
CA SER A 88 -16.34 6.02 -8.63
C SER A 88 -15.96 6.78 -9.88
N HIS A 89 -15.90 6.10 -11.03
CA HIS A 89 -15.59 6.71 -12.33
C HIS A 89 -16.58 7.82 -12.72
N SER A 90 -17.86 7.63 -12.45
CA SER A 90 -18.88 8.66 -12.72
C SER A 90 -18.64 9.97 -11.95
N ARG A 91 -17.87 9.89 -10.87
CA ARG A 91 -17.46 11.04 -10.04
C ARG A 91 -16.06 11.56 -10.34
N GLY A 92 -15.39 10.96 -11.33
CA GLY A 92 -13.99 11.28 -11.69
C GLY A 92 -12.98 10.71 -10.69
N ILE A 93 -13.34 9.67 -9.92
CA ILE A 93 -12.47 9.01 -8.94
C ILE A 93 -11.99 7.70 -9.55
N ARG A 94 -10.67 7.50 -9.65
CA ARG A 94 -10.02 6.26 -10.08
C ARG A 94 -9.99 5.24 -8.94
N VAL A 95 -9.82 3.96 -9.30
CA VAL A 95 -9.78 2.84 -8.35
C VAL A 95 -8.48 2.07 -8.49
N LEU A 96 -7.66 2.11 -7.46
CA LEU A 96 -6.47 1.31 -7.28
C LEU A 96 -6.75 0.25 -6.22
N ILE A 97 -6.35 -0.99 -6.45
CA ILE A 97 -6.50 -2.08 -5.46
C ILE A 97 -5.15 -2.62 -5.03
N ASP A 98 -5.10 -3.17 -3.82
CA ASP A 98 -3.94 -3.93 -3.36
C ASP A 98 -3.79 -5.22 -4.16
N PHE A 99 -2.58 -5.53 -4.58
CA PHE A 99 -2.23 -6.77 -5.26
C PHE A 99 -1.15 -7.48 -4.46
N VAL A 100 -1.58 -8.40 -3.60
CA VAL A 100 -0.71 -9.20 -2.74
C VAL A 100 -0.05 -10.27 -3.60
N LEU A 101 1.18 -10.02 -4.05
CA LEU A 101 1.85 -10.86 -5.05
C LEU A 101 2.99 -11.70 -4.48
N ASN A 102 3.49 -11.40 -3.28
CA ASN A 102 4.58 -12.17 -2.67
C ASN A 102 4.11 -13.53 -2.14
N HIS A 103 2.90 -13.63 -1.61
CA HIS A 103 2.42 -14.80 -0.88
C HIS A 103 0.90 -15.00 -1.01
N VAL A 104 0.43 -16.17 -0.60
CA VAL A 104 -0.99 -16.47 -0.41
C VAL A 104 -1.23 -17.06 0.98
N SER A 105 -2.49 -17.06 1.43
CA SER A 105 -2.87 -17.78 2.65
C SER A 105 -2.60 -19.27 2.55
N THR A 106 -2.24 -19.89 3.67
CA THR A 106 -2.11 -21.37 3.74
C THR A 106 -3.45 -22.12 3.55
N VAL A 107 -4.56 -21.40 3.50
CA VAL A 107 -5.87 -21.97 3.09
C VAL A 107 -6.24 -21.69 1.63
N HIS A 108 -5.36 -21.01 0.86
CA HIS A 108 -5.55 -20.84 -0.57
C HIS A 108 -5.53 -22.22 -1.29
N PRO A 109 -6.41 -22.50 -2.27
CA PRO A 109 -6.46 -23.78 -2.98
C PRO A 109 -5.10 -24.23 -3.52
N TRP A 110 -4.31 -23.32 -4.09
CA TRP A 110 -2.97 -23.66 -4.59
C TRP A 110 -2.05 -24.20 -3.50
N PHE A 111 -2.10 -23.61 -2.29
CA PHE A 111 -1.26 -24.10 -1.20
C PHE A 111 -1.78 -25.38 -0.58
N LEU A 112 -3.11 -25.53 -0.44
CA LEU A 112 -3.71 -26.76 0.06
C LEU A 112 -3.35 -27.97 -0.81
N GLU A 113 -3.36 -27.81 -2.13
CA GLU A 113 -2.90 -28.82 -3.08
C GLU A 113 -1.40 -29.05 -2.95
N ALA A 114 -0.57 -28.00 -3.08
CA ALA A 114 0.89 -28.07 -3.03
C ALA A 114 1.41 -28.73 -1.73
N SER A 115 0.80 -28.42 -0.60
CA SER A 115 1.19 -28.94 0.72
C SER A 115 0.74 -30.38 0.98
N SER A 116 -0.13 -30.95 0.14
CA SER A 116 -0.69 -32.29 0.35
C SER A 116 0.28 -33.43 0.01
N SER A 117 1.18 -33.19 -0.96
CA SER A 117 2.16 -34.20 -1.42
C SER A 117 3.34 -33.50 -2.10
N LYS A 118 4.55 -34.05 -1.91
CA LYS A 118 5.78 -33.59 -2.61
C LYS A 118 5.69 -33.73 -4.14
N ASN A 119 4.81 -34.61 -4.64
CA ASN A 119 4.61 -34.87 -6.07
C ASN A 119 3.37 -34.15 -6.65
N ASN A 120 2.73 -33.24 -5.91
CA ASN A 120 1.59 -32.50 -6.40
C ASN A 120 2.00 -31.55 -7.55
N PRO A 121 1.21 -31.42 -8.65
CA PRO A 121 1.51 -30.50 -9.74
C PRO A 121 1.69 -29.03 -9.30
N LYS A 122 0.97 -28.59 -8.27
CA LYS A 122 1.10 -27.25 -7.71
C LYS A 122 2.29 -27.07 -6.77
N ARG A 123 3.09 -28.15 -6.54
CA ARG A 123 4.21 -28.08 -5.60
C ARG A 123 5.16 -26.91 -5.89
N ASN A 124 5.52 -26.75 -7.16
CA ASN A 124 6.46 -25.73 -7.60
C ASN A 124 5.88 -24.30 -7.64
N PHE A 125 4.62 -24.10 -7.22
CA PHE A 125 4.04 -22.77 -7.00
C PHE A 125 4.63 -22.08 -5.76
N PHE A 126 5.27 -22.84 -4.87
CA PHE A 126 5.82 -22.38 -3.60
C PHE A 126 7.27 -22.81 -3.46
N LEU A 127 7.98 -22.20 -2.51
CA LEU A 127 9.33 -22.54 -2.15
C LEU A 127 9.33 -23.59 -1.03
N TRP A 128 10.10 -24.64 -1.20
CA TRP A 128 10.18 -25.77 -0.25
C TRP A 128 11.61 -26.12 0.10
N SER A 129 11.82 -26.62 1.32
CA SER A 129 13.09 -27.13 1.84
C SER A 129 12.91 -28.41 2.62
N GLU A 130 13.84 -29.34 2.50
CA GLU A 130 13.87 -30.55 3.35
C GLU A 130 14.43 -30.24 4.75
N THR A 131 15.26 -29.21 4.88
CA THR A 131 16.02 -28.90 6.09
C THR A 131 15.59 -27.59 6.75
N GLY A 132 15.07 -26.62 5.98
CA GLY A 132 14.83 -25.25 6.43
C GLY A 132 16.10 -24.42 6.56
N GLU A 133 17.17 -24.79 5.85
CA GLU A 133 18.49 -24.17 5.97
C GLU A 133 18.82 -23.24 4.81
N GLU A 134 18.08 -23.30 3.71
CA GLU A 134 18.23 -22.46 2.52
C GLU A 134 17.78 -21.03 2.82
N TYR A 135 18.33 -20.07 2.10
CA TYR A 135 17.98 -18.63 2.17
C TYR A 135 18.07 -18.05 3.59
N LYS A 136 19.02 -18.49 4.41
CA LYS A 136 19.20 -18.02 5.81
C LYS A 136 19.39 -16.52 5.92
N GLY A 137 19.95 -15.89 4.88
CA GLY A 137 20.14 -14.45 4.81
C GLY A 137 18.89 -13.67 4.48
N ALA A 138 17.83 -14.33 3.99
CA ALA A 138 16.62 -13.65 3.55
C ALA A 138 15.95 -12.88 4.69
N ALA A 139 15.47 -11.69 4.39
CA ALA A 139 14.81 -10.80 5.35
C ALA A 139 13.65 -11.51 6.06
N ASN A 140 13.58 -11.33 7.38
CA ASN A 140 12.48 -11.79 8.22
C ASN A 140 11.90 -10.57 8.97
N PRO A 141 10.97 -9.82 8.38
CA PRO A 141 10.42 -8.62 9.01
C PRO A 141 9.61 -8.95 10.27
N PHE A 142 9.15 -10.18 10.44
CA PHE A 142 8.36 -10.62 11.60
C PHE A 142 9.10 -11.61 12.49
N TYR A 143 10.42 -11.40 12.71
CA TYR A 143 11.25 -12.27 13.55
C TYR A 143 10.71 -12.42 14.98
N GLU A 144 10.00 -11.43 15.48
CA GLU A 144 9.36 -11.48 16.82
C GLU A 144 8.16 -12.45 16.87
N LEU A 145 7.51 -12.70 15.73
CA LEU A 145 6.40 -13.63 15.59
C LEU A 145 6.86 -15.05 15.23
N LYS A 146 7.96 -15.14 14.49
CA LYS A 146 8.53 -16.43 14.04
C LYS A 146 10.07 -16.36 13.95
N PRO A 147 10.80 -17.34 14.47
CA PRO A 147 12.28 -17.31 14.49
C PRO A 147 12.91 -17.65 13.12
N SER A 148 12.15 -18.19 12.17
CA SER A 148 12.61 -18.62 10.85
C SER A 148 11.57 -18.32 9.79
N ASN A 149 12.04 -18.06 8.55
CA ASN A 149 11.17 -17.98 7.38
C ASN A 149 10.68 -19.37 6.91
N TRP A 150 11.28 -20.44 7.38
CA TRP A 150 10.90 -21.81 7.04
C TRP A 150 9.90 -22.35 8.06
N ILE A 151 8.71 -22.69 7.60
CA ILE A 151 7.61 -23.20 8.42
C ILE A 151 7.38 -24.67 8.07
N LYS A 152 7.36 -25.54 9.11
CA LYS A 152 7.19 -26.97 8.91
C LYS A 152 5.82 -27.31 8.36
N ASN A 153 5.77 -28.04 7.25
CA ASN A 153 4.54 -28.65 6.73
C ASN A 153 4.29 -30.00 7.40
N PRO A 154 3.24 -30.14 8.23
CA PRO A 154 3.01 -31.38 8.97
C PRO A 154 2.57 -32.56 8.06
N ARG A 155 2.11 -32.28 6.81
CA ARG A 155 1.64 -33.32 5.89
C ARG A 155 2.76 -34.06 5.18
N THR A 156 3.86 -33.35 4.83
CA THR A 156 4.98 -33.89 4.05
C THR A 156 6.29 -33.93 4.82
N GLY A 157 6.33 -33.29 6.01
CA GLY A 157 7.46 -33.30 6.93
C GLY A 157 8.59 -32.32 6.58
N ASP A 158 8.53 -31.68 5.43
CA ASP A 158 9.44 -30.63 4.97
C ASP A 158 8.94 -29.23 5.36
N TYR A 159 9.53 -28.17 4.77
CA TYR A 159 9.24 -26.80 5.14
C TYR A 159 8.84 -25.98 3.90
N TYR A 160 7.89 -25.04 4.07
CA TYR A 160 7.59 -23.99 3.08
C TYR A 160 8.14 -22.65 3.56
N PHE A 161 8.47 -21.79 2.60
CA PHE A 161 8.96 -20.45 2.89
C PHE A 161 7.81 -19.49 3.18
N SER A 162 8.01 -18.62 4.16
CA SER A 162 7.06 -17.59 4.59
C SER A 162 7.82 -16.35 5.03
N THR A 163 7.77 -15.29 4.27
CA THR A 163 8.44 -14.02 4.62
C THR A 163 7.75 -13.34 5.81
N PHE A 164 6.42 -13.32 5.83
CA PHE A 164 5.62 -12.59 6.82
C PHE A 164 5.01 -13.53 7.87
N TYR A 165 3.67 -13.62 7.97
CA TYR A 165 3.04 -14.53 8.93
C TYR A 165 3.23 -16.00 8.55
N PRO A 166 3.33 -16.91 9.53
CA PRO A 166 3.41 -18.35 9.25
C PRO A 166 2.29 -18.88 8.34
N GLN A 167 1.14 -18.21 8.34
CA GLN A 167 -0.02 -18.55 7.51
C GLN A 167 0.01 -17.94 6.10
N GLN A 168 1.12 -17.31 5.71
CA GLN A 168 1.33 -16.70 4.39
C GLN A 168 2.48 -17.43 3.69
N ALA A 169 2.16 -18.30 2.74
CA ALA A 169 3.16 -19.08 1.99
C ALA A 169 3.64 -18.28 0.77
N ASP A 170 4.96 -18.09 0.65
CA ASP A 170 5.56 -17.31 -0.44
C ASP A 170 5.44 -18.05 -1.77
N LEU A 171 5.03 -17.33 -2.80
CA LEU A 171 4.94 -17.80 -4.17
C LEU A 171 6.32 -17.93 -4.81
N ASN A 172 6.50 -18.93 -5.64
CA ASN A 172 7.72 -19.16 -6.41
C ASN A 172 7.67 -18.41 -7.76
N TRP A 173 8.15 -17.19 -7.78
CA TRP A 173 8.16 -16.36 -9.00
C TRP A 173 9.19 -16.80 -10.07
N ASP A 174 10.05 -17.77 -9.77
CA ASP A 174 10.87 -18.45 -10.79
C ASP A 174 10.01 -19.42 -11.64
N ASN A 175 8.82 -19.79 -11.16
CA ASN A 175 7.89 -20.61 -11.91
C ASN A 175 7.01 -19.74 -12.84
N PRO A 176 7.11 -19.90 -14.17
CA PRO A 176 6.32 -19.10 -15.11
C PRO A 176 4.80 -19.32 -15.00
N GLU A 177 4.36 -20.46 -14.46
CA GLU A 177 2.94 -20.70 -14.24
C GLU A 177 2.38 -19.76 -13.17
N VAL A 178 3.17 -19.42 -12.12
CA VAL A 178 2.79 -18.43 -11.10
C VAL A 178 2.54 -17.07 -11.76
N PHE A 179 3.48 -16.62 -12.61
CA PHE A 179 3.29 -15.38 -13.37
C PHE A 179 2.00 -15.43 -14.21
N GLY A 180 1.77 -16.52 -14.94
CA GLY A 180 0.58 -16.67 -15.78
C GLY A 180 -0.74 -16.62 -15.00
N GLU A 181 -0.81 -17.29 -13.82
CA GLU A 181 -2.00 -17.25 -12.96
C GLU A 181 -2.22 -15.85 -12.35
N MET A 182 -1.15 -15.18 -11.92
CA MET A 182 -1.25 -13.82 -11.36
C MET A 182 -1.67 -12.80 -12.43
N MET A 183 -1.27 -12.97 -13.71
CA MET A 183 -1.76 -12.10 -14.80
C MET A 183 -3.26 -12.31 -15.08
N LYS A 184 -3.80 -13.51 -14.91
CA LYS A 184 -5.28 -13.72 -14.98
C LYS A 184 -6.02 -12.96 -13.87
N VAL A 185 -5.41 -12.83 -12.68
CA VAL A 185 -5.96 -12.01 -11.59
C VAL A 185 -5.99 -10.54 -12.00
N VAL A 186 -4.89 -10.03 -12.55
CA VAL A 186 -4.82 -8.65 -13.08
C VAL A 186 -5.92 -8.42 -14.13
N ASP A 187 -6.03 -9.31 -15.12
CA ASP A 187 -7.04 -9.22 -16.17
C ASP A 187 -8.46 -9.18 -15.62
N PHE A 188 -8.76 -10.06 -14.66
CA PHE A 188 -10.07 -10.14 -14.03
C PHE A 188 -10.47 -8.82 -13.36
N TRP A 189 -9.58 -8.19 -12.59
CA TRP A 189 -9.89 -6.96 -11.89
C TRP A 189 -9.93 -5.74 -12.83
N MET A 190 -9.09 -5.72 -13.87
CA MET A 190 -9.18 -4.68 -14.91
C MET A 190 -10.53 -4.76 -15.66
N ASP A 191 -11.06 -5.96 -15.94
CA ASP A 191 -12.38 -6.14 -16.54
C ASP A 191 -13.54 -5.69 -15.64
N LEU A 192 -13.28 -5.54 -14.35
CA LEU A 192 -14.22 -5.00 -13.35
C LEU A 192 -14.11 -3.49 -13.16
N GLY A 193 -13.16 -2.84 -13.83
CA GLY A 193 -12.98 -1.38 -13.79
C GLY A 193 -11.89 -0.89 -12.84
N VAL A 194 -10.91 -1.74 -12.49
CA VAL A 194 -9.73 -1.30 -11.73
C VAL A 194 -8.79 -0.51 -12.65
N ASP A 195 -8.34 0.66 -12.17
CA ASP A 195 -7.44 1.56 -12.90
C ASP A 195 -5.96 1.30 -12.57
N GLY A 196 -5.66 0.45 -11.60
CA GLY A 196 -4.28 0.12 -11.25
C GLY A 196 -4.14 -0.74 -10.02
N PHE A 197 -2.90 -1.10 -9.72
CA PHE A 197 -2.55 -2.05 -8.66
C PHE A 197 -1.43 -1.50 -7.78
N ARG A 198 -1.60 -1.62 -6.46
CA ARG A 198 -0.50 -1.46 -5.51
C ARG A 198 0.14 -2.82 -5.30
N LEU A 199 1.39 -2.97 -5.69
CA LEU A 199 2.17 -4.19 -5.54
C LEU A 199 2.67 -4.29 -4.10
N ASP A 200 2.01 -5.14 -3.32
CA ASP A 200 2.35 -5.42 -1.92
C ASP A 200 3.70 -6.13 -1.82
N ALA A 201 4.53 -5.72 -0.86
CA ALA A 201 5.82 -6.34 -0.57
C ALA A 201 6.70 -6.58 -1.83
N ALA A 202 6.65 -5.65 -2.79
CA ALA A 202 7.24 -5.81 -4.12
C ALA A 202 8.73 -6.14 -4.10
N SER A 203 9.46 -5.77 -3.05
CA SER A 203 10.90 -6.05 -2.91
C SER A 203 11.24 -7.51 -2.58
N HIS A 204 10.25 -8.31 -2.18
CA HIS A 204 10.45 -9.66 -1.62
C HIS A 204 10.18 -10.83 -2.58
N LEU A 205 9.89 -10.60 -3.87
CA LEU A 205 9.35 -11.64 -4.77
C LEU A 205 10.29 -12.83 -4.98
N ILE A 206 11.58 -12.59 -5.13
CA ILE A 206 12.58 -13.60 -5.47
C ILE A 206 13.45 -13.91 -4.25
N LYS A 207 13.78 -15.19 -4.06
CA LYS A 207 14.68 -15.62 -2.99
C LYS A 207 15.99 -16.16 -3.59
N ARG A 208 17.13 -15.72 -3.04
CA ARG A 208 18.48 -16.18 -3.45
C ARG A 208 19.36 -16.38 -2.26
N GLU A 209 20.33 -17.28 -2.38
CA GLU A 209 21.37 -17.48 -1.36
C GLU A 209 22.32 -16.28 -1.28
N GLY A 210 22.87 -16.06 -0.10
CA GLY A 210 23.99 -15.14 0.12
C GLY A 210 23.60 -13.68 0.38
N GLY A 211 22.29 -13.36 0.45
CA GLY A 211 21.81 -12.00 0.74
C GLY A 211 20.45 -11.99 1.44
N ASP A 212 19.91 -10.79 1.65
CA ASP A 212 18.60 -10.61 2.29
C ASP A 212 17.40 -10.86 1.35
N SER A 213 17.67 -11.22 0.09
CA SER A 213 16.68 -11.52 -0.96
C SER A 213 15.70 -10.37 -1.25
N ARG A 214 16.12 -9.13 -1.01
CA ARG A 214 15.34 -7.94 -1.40
C ARG A 214 15.99 -7.22 -2.57
N HIS A 215 15.19 -6.51 -3.34
CA HIS A 215 15.66 -5.63 -4.44
C HIS A 215 16.53 -6.36 -5.48
N LEU A 216 16.24 -7.63 -5.74
CA LEU A 216 17.02 -8.42 -6.69
C LEU A 216 16.68 -8.02 -8.14
N PRO A 217 17.66 -8.10 -9.07
CA PRO A 217 17.43 -7.80 -10.48
C PRO A 217 16.28 -8.61 -11.10
N GLU A 218 16.09 -9.85 -10.66
CA GLU A 218 15.00 -10.71 -11.10
C GLU A 218 13.62 -10.18 -10.60
N THR A 219 13.57 -9.58 -9.40
CA THR A 219 12.36 -8.91 -8.90
C THR A 219 11.97 -7.76 -9.83
N HIS A 220 12.91 -6.89 -10.19
CA HIS A 220 12.70 -5.82 -11.16
C HIS A 220 12.22 -6.35 -12.52
N ALA A 221 12.81 -7.45 -12.99
CA ALA A 221 12.39 -8.09 -14.24
C ALA A 221 10.93 -8.61 -14.17
N VAL A 222 10.47 -9.12 -13.04
CA VAL A 222 9.07 -9.52 -12.83
C VAL A 222 8.16 -8.31 -12.89
N ILE A 223 8.49 -7.22 -12.18
CA ILE A 223 7.67 -5.99 -12.14
C ILE A 223 7.56 -5.36 -13.54
N LYS A 224 8.65 -5.31 -14.31
CA LYS A 224 8.61 -4.87 -15.71
C LYS A 224 7.68 -5.70 -16.61
N LYS A 225 7.65 -7.02 -16.42
CA LYS A 225 6.71 -7.89 -17.14
C LYS A 225 5.25 -7.61 -16.75
N ILE A 226 4.98 -7.37 -15.44
CA ILE A 226 3.65 -6.98 -14.96
C ILE A 226 3.25 -5.64 -15.59
N ARG A 227 4.17 -4.65 -15.60
CA ARG A 227 3.96 -3.35 -16.23
C ARG A 227 3.58 -3.49 -17.71
N ALA A 228 4.36 -4.25 -18.47
CA ALA A 228 4.11 -4.47 -19.90
C ALA A 228 2.74 -5.15 -20.13
N HIS A 229 2.36 -6.10 -19.28
CA HIS A 229 1.06 -6.78 -19.38
C HIS A 229 -0.11 -5.80 -19.16
N ILE A 230 -0.03 -4.98 -18.12
CA ILE A 230 -1.08 -4.00 -17.78
C ILE A 230 -1.21 -2.93 -18.87
N GLU A 231 -0.08 -2.39 -19.35
CA GLU A 231 -0.08 -1.36 -20.41
C GLU A 231 -0.59 -1.86 -21.76
N ALA A 232 -0.40 -3.16 -22.04
CA ALA A 232 -0.99 -3.76 -23.24
C ALA A 232 -2.52 -3.76 -23.21
N ARG A 233 -3.13 -3.69 -22.02
CA ARG A 233 -4.58 -3.59 -21.82
C ARG A 233 -5.07 -2.15 -21.72
N SER A 234 -4.35 -1.31 -20.99
CA SER A 234 -4.70 0.11 -20.79
C SER A 234 -3.47 0.94 -20.51
N LYS A 235 -3.25 1.98 -21.31
CA LYS A 235 -2.21 2.99 -21.08
C LYS A 235 -2.51 3.92 -19.90
N GLU A 236 -3.74 3.92 -19.43
CA GLU A 236 -4.19 4.71 -18.27
C GLU A 236 -4.05 3.94 -16.95
N ALA A 237 -3.80 2.63 -17.00
CA ALA A 237 -3.63 1.82 -15.79
C ALA A 237 -2.24 2.01 -15.18
N VAL A 238 -2.17 1.98 -13.85
CA VAL A 238 -0.94 2.28 -13.12
C VAL A 238 -0.48 1.15 -12.21
N LEU A 239 0.83 1.12 -11.97
CA LEU A 239 1.44 0.34 -10.89
C LEU A 239 2.00 1.27 -9.83
N LEU A 240 1.67 1.01 -8.57
CA LEU A 240 2.29 1.59 -7.39
C LEU A 240 3.07 0.49 -6.66
N THR A 241 4.38 0.66 -6.47
CA THR A 241 5.19 -0.33 -5.74
C THR A 241 5.35 0.05 -4.27
N GLU A 242 5.20 -0.96 -3.42
CA GLU A 242 5.70 -0.92 -2.07
C GLU A 242 7.09 -1.55 -2.01
N ALA A 243 8.10 -0.69 -2.03
CA ALA A 243 9.49 -1.07 -1.87
C ALA A 243 10.16 -0.11 -0.90
N ASP A 244 10.70 -0.63 0.20
CA ASP A 244 11.31 0.17 1.24
C ASP A 244 12.83 0.00 1.25
N GLY A 245 13.56 1.09 1.20
CA GLY A 245 15.02 1.12 1.12
C GLY A 245 15.57 2.54 1.15
N LEU A 246 16.85 2.69 0.85
CA LEU A 246 17.47 4.00 0.66
C LEU A 246 16.94 4.67 -0.63
N PRO A 247 17.00 5.99 -0.75
CA PRO A 247 16.51 6.73 -1.93
C PRO A 247 17.02 6.17 -3.28
N GLU A 248 18.30 5.82 -3.37
CA GLU A 248 18.91 5.25 -4.56
C GLU A 248 18.32 3.88 -4.92
N ILE A 249 17.98 3.03 -3.93
CA ILE A 249 17.41 1.71 -4.14
C ILE A 249 15.96 1.81 -4.61
N ILE A 250 15.15 2.64 -3.95
CA ILE A 250 13.73 2.75 -4.31
C ILE A 250 13.51 3.44 -5.66
N LYS A 251 14.46 4.27 -6.13
CA LYS A 251 14.45 4.84 -7.48
C LYS A 251 14.54 3.78 -8.57
N GLU A 252 15.23 2.66 -8.31
CA GLU A 252 15.40 1.57 -9.28
C GLU A 252 14.05 0.96 -9.70
N TYR A 253 13.01 1.05 -8.83
CA TYR A 253 11.66 0.58 -9.14
C TYR A 253 10.91 1.40 -10.21
N PHE A 254 11.44 2.51 -10.62
CA PHE A 254 10.94 3.22 -11.80
C PHE A 254 11.58 2.72 -13.11
N GLY A 255 12.74 2.01 -13.02
CA GLY A 255 13.53 1.63 -14.19
C GLY A 255 13.86 2.85 -15.06
N ASN A 256 13.68 2.72 -16.35
CA ASN A 256 13.74 3.83 -17.31
C ASN A 256 12.34 4.40 -17.63
N GLY A 257 11.40 4.35 -16.68
CA GLY A 257 10.00 4.63 -16.89
C GLY A 257 9.20 3.42 -17.39
N ASP A 258 9.79 2.22 -17.31
CA ASP A 258 9.27 0.96 -17.83
C ASP A 258 8.96 -0.07 -16.72
N GLU A 259 9.01 0.36 -15.44
CA GLU A 259 8.73 -0.48 -14.28
C GLU A 259 7.51 0.04 -13.53
N ALA A 260 7.60 0.58 -12.31
CA ALA A 260 6.46 1.19 -11.64
C ALA A 260 6.16 2.61 -12.19
N HIS A 261 4.89 3.00 -12.20
CA HIS A 261 4.49 4.41 -12.43
C HIS A 261 4.66 5.22 -11.16
N LEU A 262 4.38 4.58 -10.03
CA LEU A 262 4.35 5.16 -8.69
C LEU A 262 5.16 4.28 -7.74
N SER A 263 5.85 4.91 -6.80
CA SER A 263 6.50 4.22 -5.68
C SER A 263 6.34 5.03 -4.41
N TYR A 264 6.12 4.37 -3.28
CA TYR A 264 6.12 5.04 -1.98
C TYR A 264 7.49 5.63 -1.67
N ASN A 265 7.53 6.88 -1.26
CA ASN A 265 8.75 7.52 -0.78
C ASN A 265 8.90 7.31 0.73
N PHE A 266 9.18 6.06 1.15
CA PHE A 266 9.39 5.72 2.56
C PHE A 266 10.52 6.53 3.22
N PRO A 267 11.68 6.79 2.58
CA PRO A 267 12.71 7.64 3.16
C PRO A 267 12.23 9.03 3.56
N LEU A 268 11.29 9.62 2.80
CA LEU A 268 10.77 10.96 3.08
C LEU A 268 10.00 11.03 4.40
N VAL A 269 9.39 9.92 4.83
CA VAL A 269 8.61 9.86 6.07
C VAL A 269 9.46 10.28 7.28
N LYS A 270 10.67 9.78 7.39
CA LYS A 270 11.61 10.18 8.45
C LYS A 270 11.84 11.70 8.46
N TYR A 271 12.00 12.33 7.30
CA TYR A 271 12.24 13.77 7.20
C TYR A 271 10.99 14.59 7.52
N PHE A 272 9.80 14.12 7.15
CA PHE A 272 8.55 14.72 7.60
C PHE A 272 8.46 14.74 9.13
N PHE A 273 8.74 13.60 9.76
CA PHE A 273 8.62 13.50 11.21
C PHE A 273 9.76 14.20 11.95
N ARG A 274 10.94 14.36 11.36
CA ARG A 274 12.00 15.22 11.89
C ARG A 274 11.56 16.69 11.85
N ALA A 275 11.01 17.16 10.73
CA ALA A 275 10.50 18.52 10.60
C ALA A 275 9.29 18.82 11.53
N ILE A 276 8.51 17.80 11.84
CA ILE A 276 7.43 17.88 12.83
C ILE A 276 8.01 17.98 14.26
N ALA A 277 9.00 17.15 14.58
CA ALA A 277 9.62 17.12 15.90
C ALA A 277 10.33 18.43 16.26
N ASP A 278 11.02 19.04 15.31
CA ASP A 278 11.70 20.32 15.47
C ASP A 278 10.78 21.55 15.30
N GLY A 279 9.54 21.34 14.89
CA GLY A 279 8.53 22.39 14.70
C GLY A 279 8.74 23.27 13.46
N SER A 280 9.67 22.91 12.56
CA SER A 280 9.95 23.70 11.34
C SER A 280 8.88 23.52 10.27
N PHE A 281 8.29 22.32 10.19
CA PHE A 281 7.36 21.91 9.12
C PHE A 281 7.91 22.19 7.72
N LYS A 282 9.22 22.01 7.52
CA LYS A 282 9.92 22.22 6.24
C LYS A 282 10.85 21.05 5.93
N ILE A 283 10.80 20.58 4.71
CA ILE A 283 11.69 19.52 4.24
C ILE A 283 13.02 20.11 3.77
N ASN A 284 14.10 19.44 4.12
CA ASN A 284 15.45 19.80 3.71
C ASN A 284 15.59 19.67 2.17
N GLU A 285 16.10 20.73 1.52
CA GLU A 285 16.31 20.77 0.07
C GLU A 285 17.30 19.70 -0.43
N GLU A 286 18.32 19.37 0.36
CA GLU A 286 19.30 18.35 0.01
C GLU A 286 18.62 16.98 -0.12
N PHE A 287 17.70 16.66 0.80
CA PHE A 287 16.93 15.44 0.70
C PHE A 287 16.03 15.46 -0.54
N LEU A 288 15.33 16.56 -0.82
CA LEU A 288 14.49 16.68 -2.01
C LEU A 288 15.29 16.46 -3.30
N LYS A 289 16.52 16.95 -3.35
CA LYS A 289 17.46 16.66 -4.46
C LYS A 289 17.80 15.16 -4.54
N SER A 290 17.96 14.46 -3.40
CA SER A 290 18.31 13.04 -3.39
C SER A 290 17.21 12.15 -4.01
N VAL A 291 15.95 12.56 -3.92
CA VAL A 291 14.79 11.85 -4.50
C VAL A 291 14.33 12.41 -5.84
N SER A 292 15.01 13.43 -6.38
CA SER A 292 14.76 13.96 -7.73
C SER A 292 15.36 13.07 -8.82
N GLY A 293 15.09 13.40 -10.09
CA GLY A 293 15.69 12.70 -11.24
C GLY A 293 15.04 11.33 -11.52
N ILE A 294 13.76 11.18 -11.20
CA ILE A 294 12.94 10.04 -11.65
C ILE A 294 12.46 10.28 -13.09
N PRO A 295 12.10 9.23 -13.86
CA PRO A 295 11.55 9.39 -15.21
C PRO A 295 10.28 10.24 -15.25
N ASP A 296 10.09 11.00 -16.33
CA ASP A 296 8.99 11.97 -16.46
C ASP A 296 7.60 11.36 -16.39
N ASN A 297 7.45 10.09 -16.79
CA ASN A 297 6.19 9.34 -16.68
C ASN A 297 5.97 8.69 -15.32
N CYS A 298 6.81 8.99 -14.31
CA CYS A 298 6.76 8.42 -12.97
C CYS A 298 6.49 9.50 -11.91
N GLN A 299 6.08 9.08 -10.71
CA GLN A 299 5.89 9.97 -9.57
C GLN A 299 6.08 9.25 -8.23
N TRP A 300 6.57 9.95 -7.23
CA TRP A 300 6.56 9.53 -5.84
C TRP A 300 5.16 9.60 -5.23
N VAL A 301 4.79 8.60 -4.43
CA VAL A 301 3.67 8.70 -3.50
C VAL A 301 4.20 9.08 -2.13
N ILE A 302 3.66 10.15 -1.55
CA ILE A 302 4.11 10.76 -0.30
C ILE A 302 2.97 10.77 0.73
N PHE A 303 3.29 10.60 2.02
CA PHE A 303 2.29 10.41 3.06
C PHE A 303 2.77 10.80 4.46
N LEU A 304 1.82 11.07 5.36
CA LEU A 304 2.03 11.29 6.80
C LEU A 304 1.49 10.13 7.65
N GLY A 305 0.93 9.12 7.03
CA GLY A 305 0.38 7.92 7.65
C GLY A 305 -0.23 7.01 6.62
N HIS A 306 -0.21 5.71 6.89
CA HIS A 306 -0.85 4.65 6.11
C HIS A 306 -1.33 3.53 7.06
N HIS A 307 -1.73 2.40 6.53
CA HIS A 307 -2.29 1.30 7.33
C HIS A 307 -1.25 0.50 8.14
N ASP A 308 0.05 0.67 7.86
CA ASP A 308 1.16 0.03 8.57
C ASP A 308 1.97 1.05 9.39
N GLU A 309 2.99 0.56 10.11
CA GLU A 309 3.89 1.41 10.87
C GLU A 309 4.69 2.37 9.98
N LEU A 310 4.90 3.57 10.47
CA LEU A 310 5.75 4.57 9.81
C LEU A 310 7.21 4.14 9.96
N PRO A 311 7.98 3.93 8.87
CA PRO A 311 9.35 3.42 8.94
C PRO A 311 10.35 4.51 9.31
N LEU A 312 10.21 5.08 10.50
CA LEU A 312 11.07 6.18 10.97
C LEU A 312 12.54 5.75 11.05
N ARG A 313 12.83 4.51 11.50
CA ARG A 313 14.19 3.94 11.63
C ARG A 313 15.17 4.90 12.31
N ASP A 314 14.68 5.61 13.31
CA ASP A 314 15.38 6.65 14.03
C ASP A 314 14.99 6.57 15.51
N ALA A 315 15.90 6.07 16.34
CA ALA A 315 15.63 5.82 17.75
C ALA A 315 15.24 7.10 18.51
N GLU A 316 15.83 8.25 18.14
CA GLU A 316 15.53 9.54 18.74
C GLU A 316 14.11 10.00 18.41
N LEU A 317 13.67 9.83 17.15
CA LEU A 317 12.30 10.15 16.75
C LEU A 317 11.29 9.20 17.40
N LEU A 318 11.60 7.91 17.47
CA LEU A 318 10.74 6.92 18.13
C LEU A 318 10.57 7.26 19.61
N GLU A 319 11.65 7.60 20.32
CA GLU A 319 11.58 8.02 21.72
C GLU A 319 10.85 9.36 21.90
N HIS A 320 11.03 10.30 20.96
CA HIS A 320 10.35 11.60 20.99
C HIS A 320 8.81 11.45 20.90
N PHE A 321 8.32 10.61 19.98
CA PHE A 321 6.89 10.46 19.72
C PHE A 321 6.22 9.40 20.61
N ASP A 322 6.95 8.36 20.99
CA ASP A 322 6.46 7.24 21.81
C ASP A 322 7.50 6.84 22.87
N PRO A 323 7.71 7.67 23.90
CA PRO A 323 8.73 7.43 24.95
C PRO A 323 8.50 6.12 25.73
N GLU A 324 7.25 5.66 25.81
CA GLU A 324 6.88 4.42 26.48
C GLU A 324 6.97 3.19 25.56
N LYS A 325 7.30 3.39 24.27
CA LYS A 325 7.41 2.35 23.22
C LYS A 325 6.17 1.47 23.08
N LYS A 326 4.99 2.05 23.31
CA LYS A 326 3.70 1.35 23.23
C LYS A 326 3.26 1.00 21.82
N PHE A 327 3.77 1.73 20.82
CA PHE A 327 3.39 1.60 19.41
C PHE A 327 4.59 1.42 18.50
N VAL A 328 5.76 1.10 19.06
CA VAL A 328 6.94 0.78 18.28
C VAL A 328 6.81 -0.66 17.76
N PHE A 329 6.86 -0.83 16.45
CA PHE A 329 6.78 -2.11 15.75
C PHE A 329 7.76 -2.12 14.57
N ASN A 330 8.57 -3.17 14.40
CA ASN A 330 9.57 -3.30 13.33
C ASN A 330 10.48 -2.07 13.13
N ASN A 331 10.92 -1.42 14.23
CA ASN A 331 11.66 -0.14 14.20
C ASN A 331 10.89 1.01 13.52
N GLY A 332 9.58 0.90 13.42
CA GLY A 332 8.65 1.91 12.95
C GLY A 332 7.67 2.33 14.05
N LEU A 333 6.80 3.27 13.73
CA LEU A 333 5.82 3.85 14.66
C LEU A 333 4.39 3.60 14.16
N ALA A 334 3.65 2.73 14.85
CA ALA A 334 2.26 2.40 14.55
C ALA A 334 1.29 3.43 15.20
N MET A 335 1.42 4.69 14.80
CA MET A 335 0.60 5.79 15.33
C MET A 335 0.00 6.64 14.21
N ARG A 336 -1.27 7.00 14.36
CA ARG A 336 -1.93 8.00 13.51
C ARG A 336 -1.37 9.40 13.80
N LEU A 337 -1.33 10.27 12.79
CA LEU A 337 -0.84 11.64 12.89
C LEU A 337 -1.47 12.40 14.08
N SER A 338 -2.77 12.23 14.30
CA SER A 338 -3.47 12.89 15.42
C SER A 338 -3.00 12.42 16.81
N ASN A 339 -2.56 11.15 16.95
CA ASN A 339 -1.93 10.67 18.17
C ASN A 339 -0.55 11.29 18.35
N ILE A 340 0.27 11.28 17.30
CA ILE A 340 1.63 11.83 17.28
C ILE A 340 1.61 13.30 17.68
N LEU A 341 0.66 14.06 17.13
CA LEU A 341 0.48 15.50 17.41
C LEU A 341 -0.47 15.81 18.59
N ARG A 342 -0.86 14.77 19.35
CA ARG A 342 -1.70 14.89 20.56
C ARG A 342 -3.04 15.63 20.34
N GLY A 343 -3.53 15.61 19.10
CA GLY A 343 -4.76 16.27 18.67
C GLY A 343 -4.63 17.79 18.49
N ASP A 344 -3.42 18.31 18.44
CA ASP A 344 -3.15 19.72 18.12
C ASP A 344 -3.48 19.99 16.65
N GLU A 345 -4.65 20.59 16.40
CA GLU A 345 -5.18 20.81 15.07
C GLU A 345 -4.29 21.77 14.24
N GLU A 346 -3.67 22.76 14.87
CA GLU A 346 -2.78 23.69 14.16
C GLU A 346 -1.55 22.95 13.62
N LYS A 347 -0.94 22.08 14.44
CA LYS A 347 0.17 21.24 13.99
C LYS A 347 -0.24 20.24 12.93
N ILE A 348 -1.45 19.67 13.02
CA ILE A 348 -2.00 18.77 12.00
C ILE A 348 -2.14 19.54 10.67
N ARG A 349 -2.69 20.75 10.68
CA ARG A 349 -2.79 21.62 9.51
C ARG A 349 -1.42 21.93 8.92
N ASN A 350 -0.43 22.27 9.74
CA ASN A 350 0.94 22.54 9.31
C ASN A 350 1.59 21.29 8.68
N ALA A 351 1.36 20.10 9.23
CA ALA A 351 1.86 18.85 8.67
C ALA A 351 1.24 18.57 7.28
N PHE A 352 -0.09 18.73 7.13
CA PHE A 352 -0.74 18.60 5.82
C PHE A 352 -0.26 19.66 4.83
N LYS A 353 -0.07 20.91 5.27
CA LYS A 353 0.49 21.94 4.39
C LYS A 353 1.88 21.53 3.89
N MET A 354 2.77 21.05 4.77
CA MET A 354 4.10 20.54 4.40
C MET A 354 3.99 19.38 3.40
N LEU A 355 3.06 18.43 3.62
CA LEU A 355 2.82 17.32 2.68
C LEU A 355 2.45 17.83 1.28
N PHE A 356 1.53 18.80 1.20
CA PHE A 356 1.04 19.32 -0.09
C PHE A 356 2.03 20.31 -0.75
N ASP A 357 2.91 20.93 0.01
CA ASP A 357 4.00 21.76 -0.52
C ASP A 357 5.19 20.92 -1.03
N THR A 358 5.22 19.61 -0.71
CA THR A 358 6.29 18.70 -1.11
C THR A 358 5.96 18.06 -2.47
N PRO A 359 6.94 17.97 -3.42
CA PRO A 359 6.73 17.29 -4.69
C PRO A 359 6.37 15.82 -4.52
N GLY A 360 5.28 15.37 -5.18
CA GLY A 360 4.78 14.01 -5.11
C GLY A 360 3.26 13.95 -5.20
N ALA A 361 2.72 12.75 -5.36
CA ALA A 361 1.30 12.46 -5.28
C ALA A 361 0.95 12.10 -3.82
N PRO A 362 0.18 12.94 -3.10
CA PRO A 362 -0.12 12.68 -1.70
C PRO A 362 -1.15 11.57 -1.57
N ILE A 363 -0.94 10.69 -0.58
CA ILE A 363 -1.94 9.73 -0.13
C ILE A 363 -2.39 10.08 1.29
N ILE A 364 -3.70 10.09 1.49
CA ILE A 364 -4.35 10.33 2.78
C ILE A 364 -4.91 9.00 3.28
N TYR A 365 -4.49 8.57 4.46
CA TYR A 365 -5.06 7.41 5.12
C TYR A 365 -6.39 7.77 5.76
N TYR A 366 -7.42 6.95 5.56
CA TYR A 366 -8.79 7.25 6.00
C TYR A 366 -8.87 7.72 7.44
N GLY A 367 -9.66 8.75 7.67
CA GLY A 367 -9.88 9.37 8.98
C GLY A 367 -8.84 10.42 9.37
N ALA A 368 -7.74 10.59 8.61
CA ALA A 368 -6.77 11.64 8.90
C ALA A 368 -7.39 13.04 8.72
N GLU A 369 -8.34 13.18 7.80
CA GLU A 369 -9.06 14.42 7.50
C GLU A 369 -10.05 14.85 8.58
N ILE A 370 -10.36 13.96 9.52
CA ILE A 370 -11.19 14.26 10.71
C ILE A 370 -10.42 14.11 12.02
N GLY A 371 -9.09 13.99 11.95
CA GLY A 371 -8.24 13.84 13.14
C GLY A 371 -8.44 12.52 13.89
N MET A 372 -8.79 11.44 13.20
CA MET A 372 -9.01 10.12 13.79
C MET A 372 -7.76 9.62 14.52
N ARG A 373 -7.95 8.97 15.66
CA ARG A 373 -6.89 8.44 16.53
C ARG A 373 -6.78 6.93 16.46
N ASN A 374 -5.68 6.40 17.00
CA ASN A 374 -5.51 4.96 17.25
C ASN A 374 -6.66 4.42 18.10
N ILE A 375 -7.05 3.19 17.86
CA ILE A 375 -7.90 2.44 18.77
C ILE A 375 -7.08 1.77 19.86
N GLU A 376 -7.72 1.46 20.99
CA GLU A 376 -7.12 0.61 22.02
C GLU A 376 -7.02 -0.82 21.53
N LEU A 377 -5.87 -1.46 21.78
CA LEU A 377 -5.64 -2.85 21.46
C LEU A 377 -6.00 -3.76 22.64
N PRO A 378 -6.45 -5.00 22.37
CA PRO A 378 -6.59 -6.00 23.41
C PRO A 378 -5.26 -6.27 24.12
N GLU A 379 -5.33 -6.63 25.39
CA GLU A 379 -4.15 -7.03 26.16
C GLU A 379 -3.45 -8.23 25.48
N GLY A 380 -2.13 -8.12 25.28
CA GLY A 380 -1.32 -9.16 24.65
C GLY A 380 -1.28 -9.13 23.11
N GLU A 381 -1.96 -8.17 22.47
CA GLU A 381 -1.76 -7.98 21.01
C GLU A 381 -0.33 -7.53 20.72
N LYS A 382 0.31 -8.21 19.76
CA LYS A 382 1.70 -7.95 19.37
C LYS A 382 1.82 -7.15 18.08
N ASP A 383 0.80 -7.21 17.24
CA ASP A 383 0.75 -6.42 16.01
C ASP A 383 0.11 -5.06 16.29
N TYR A 384 0.96 -4.09 16.63
CA TYR A 384 0.50 -2.73 16.97
C TYR A 384 -0.07 -1.97 15.77
N ARG A 385 0.11 -2.44 14.52
CA ARG A 385 -0.51 -1.85 13.31
C ARG A 385 -2.04 -1.87 13.41
N LYS A 386 -2.61 -2.86 14.09
CA LYS A 386 -4.07 -2.95 14.31
C LYS A 386 -4.64 -1.73 15.02
N ALA A 387 -3.83 -1.00 15.80
CA ALA A 387 -4.27 0.25 16.43
C ALA A 387 -4.61 1.35 15.40
N LEU A 388 -4.03 1.29 14.20
CA LEU A 388 -4.29 2.23 13.10
C LEU A 388 -5.62 1.95 12.39
N ARG A 389 -6.18 0.72 12.54
CA ARG A 389 -7.21 0.15 11.67
C ARG A 389 -8.61 0.18 12.32
N GLY A 390 -8.93 1.28 13.01
CA GLY A 390 -10.22 1.48 13.67
C GLY A 390 -11.37 1.78 12.70
N ALA A 391 -12.61 1.59 13.16
CA ALA A 391 -13.80 1.96 12.39
C ALA A 391 -13.88 3.49 12.20
N PHE A 392 -14.30 3.92 11.01
CA PHE A 392 -14.42 5.34 10.67
C PHE A 392 -15.61 5.98 11.38
N ASP A 393 -15.41 7.16 11.98
CA ASP A 393 -16.47 7.90 12.66
C ASP A 393 -17.26 8.77 11.66
N TRP A 394 -18.29 8.18 11.06
CA TRP A 394 -19.17 8.87 10.12
C TRP A 394 -19.95 10.01 10.76
N ARG A 395 -20.24 9.96 12.06
CA ARG A 395 -20.93 11.06 12.75
C ARG A 395 -20.02 12.28 12.82
N ALA A 396 -18.78 12.12 13.21
CA ALA A 396 -17.80 13.20 13.21
C ALA A 396 -17.53 13.71 11.79
N ALA A 397 -17.39 12.81 10.81
CA ALA A 397 -17.15 13.15 9.41
C ALA A 397 -18.28 13.96 8.77
N ASP A 398 -19.53 13.56 8.99
CA ASP A 398 -20.71 14.27 8.46
C ASP A 398 -20.84 15.69 9.07
N LEU A 399 -20.44 15.87 10.33
CA LEU A 399 -20.37 17.20 10.96
C LEU A 399 -19.23 18.03 10.38
N ALA A 400 -18.03 17.45 10.30
CA ALA A 400 -16.85 18.11 9.77
C ALA A 400 -17.06 18.56 8.31
N ALA A 401 -17.69 17.72 7.48
CA ALA A 401 -17.98 18.05 6.10
C ALA A 401 -18.97 19.23 5.91
N ARG A 402 -19.72 19.60 6.96
CA ARG A 402 -20.67 20.75 6.93
C ARG A 402 -20.07 22.01 7.55
N ASP A 403 -19.05 21.87 8.39
CA ASP A 403 -18.38 23.00 9.03
C ASP A 403 -17.27 23.57 8.12
N PRO A 404 -17.37 24.82 7.65
CA PRO A 404 -16.37 25.44 6.80
C PRO A 404 -15.01 25.64 7.50
N ASN A 405 -14.98 25.63 8.82
CA ASN A 405 -13.76 25.83 9.63
C ASN A 405 -13.09 24.50 10.04
N SER A 406 -13.73 23.37 9.77
CA SER A 406 -13.22 22.05 10.14
C SER A 406 -11.90 21.71 9.45
N LEU A 407 -11.17 20.73 10.03
CA LEU A 407 -9.99 20.15 9.39
C LEU A 407 -10.31 19.57 8.00
N PHE A 408 -11.45 18.86 7.85
CA PHE A 408 -11.92 18.34 6.57
C PHE A 408 -12.06 19.44 5.50
N SER A 409 -12.77 20.51 5.83
CA SER A 409 -13.02 21.63 4.91
C SER A 409 -11.72 22.34 4.52
N TRP A 410 -10.80 22.48 5.46
CA TRP A 410 -9.50 23.08 5.26
C TRP A 410 -8.62 22.19 4.35
N ILE A 411 -8.56 20.86 4.59
CA ILE A 411 -7.82 19.93 3.71
C ILE A 411 -8.41 19.93 2.30
N ALA A 412 -9.75 19.93 2.18
CA ALA A 412 -10.41 20.00 0.88
C ALA A 412 -10.07 21.31 0.11
N GLN A 413 -9.87 22.43 0.80
CA GLN A 413 -9.39 23.67 0.18
C GLN A 413 -7.93 23.57 -0.24
N LEU A 414 -7.09 22.97 0.60
CA LEU A 414 -5.68 22.74 0.31
C LEU A 414 -5.49 21.86 -0.95
N ILE A 415 -6.27 20.78 -1.07
CA ILE A 415 -6.27 19.89 -2.26
C ILE A 415 -6.61 20.68 -3.52
N ARG A 416 -7.69 21.49 -3.50
CA ARG A 416 -8.08 22.30 -4.65
C ARG A 416 -7.04 23.34 -5.03
N GLY A 417 -6.42 24.00 -4.04
CA GLY A 417 -5.35 24.95 -4.27
C GLY A 417 -4.08 24.32 -4.86
N ALA A 418 -3.71 23.15 -4.38
CA ALA A 418 -2.55 22.42 -4.88
C ALA A 418 -2.76 21.87 -6.32
N SER A 419 -3.98 21.51 -6.68
CA SER A 419 -4.30 21.04 -8.05
C SER A 419 -4.10 22.13 -9.11
N SER A 420 -4.31 23.40 -8.77
CA SER A 420 -4.07 24.53 -9.68
C SER A 420 -2.58 24.86 -9.91
N VAL A 421 -1.70 24.44 -9.01
CA VAL A 421 -0.24 24.69 -9.10
C VAL A 421 0.52 23.50 -9.72
N ARG A 422 -0.10 22.30 -9.69
CA ARG A 422 0.51 21.05 -10.20
C ARG A 422 0.28 20.81 -11.70
N THR A 423 -0.55 21.61 -12.34
CA THR A 423 -0.63 21.71 -13.80
C THR A 423 0.35 22.77 -14.24
N PRO A 424 1.51 22.47 -14.85
CA PRO A 424 2.32 23.49 -15.53
C PRO A 424 1.49 24.08 -16.67
N GLU A 425 1.49 25.43 -16.78
CA GLU A 425 1.01 26.13 -17.98
C GLU A 425 1.83 25.73 -19.20
#